data_af3c83d855c6b9586a7920ff99007485
#
_entry.id   af3c83d855c6b9586a7920ff99007485
#
_cell.length_a   1.000
_cell.length_b   1.000
_cell.length_c   1.000
_cell.angle_alpha   90.00
_cell.angle_beta   90.00
_cell.angle_gamma   90.00
#
_symmetry.space_group_name_H-M   'P 1'
#
loop_
_entity.id
_entity.type
_entity.pdbx_description
1 polymer ?
#
loop_
_entity_poly.entity_id
_entity_poly.type
_entity_poly.pdbx_seq_one_letter_code
_entity_poly.pdbx_strand_id
1 'polypeptide(L)'
;MQPQVILQIDSSAESHRELIERLVSESMGKVDAYLRKYDEKPDAVVRIEVTIKKNSDDSFHGKLHANLDGELILFEREKFFKLDDLIHHAFQHMKEQLAAK
;
A
#
# COMPACT_ATOMS: atom_id res chain seq x y z
N MET A 1 -13.13 0.83 -13.69
CA MET A 1 -12.89 1.02 -12.24
C MET A 1 -11.52 1.64 -12.03
N GLN A 2 -11.41 2.58 -11.14
CA GLN A 2 -10.13 3.22 -10.85
C GLN A 2 -9.85 3.09 -9.35
N PRO A 3 -8.75 2.43 -8.96
CA PRO A 3 -8.43 2.29 -7.54
C PRO A 3 -8.18 3.65 -6.89
N GLN A 4 -8.70 3.82 -5.69
CA GLN A 4 -8.42 5.00 -4.89
C GLN A 4 -7.23 4.69 -3.98
N VAL A 5 -6.13 5.42 -4.15
CA VAL A 5 -4.93 5.23 -3.35
C VAL A 5 -4.75 6.45 -2.45
N ILE A 6 -4.69 6.21 -1.16
CA ILE A 6 -4.56 7.27 -0.15
C ILE A 6 -3.25 7.08 0.59
N LEU A 7 -2.42 8.12 0.60
CA LEU A 7 -1.18 8.13 1.36
C LEU A 7 -1.35 8.99 2.60
N GLN A 8 -1.09 8.39 3.76
CA GLN A 8 -1.07 9.11 5.02
C GLN A 8 0.37 9.09 5.52
N ILE A 9 1.05 10.21 5.35
CA ILE A 9 2.45 10.33 5.73
C ILE A 9 2.53 11.22 6.97
N ASP A 10 2.93 10.62 8.08
CA ASP A 10 3.10 11.34 9.32
C ASP A 10 4.17 12.42 9.17
N SER A 11 4.06 13.51 9.94
CA SER A 11 5.04 14.60 9.89
C SER A 11 6.48 14.12 10.13
N SER A 12 6.66 13.06 10.92
CA SER A 12 7.97 12.44 11.16
C SER A 12 8.62 11.88 9.90
N ALA A 13 7.83 11.53 8.88
CA ALA A 13 8.32 10.95 7.63
C ALA A 13 8.15 11.91 6.44
N GLU A 14 7.78 13.16 6.67
CA GLU A 14 7.47 14.12 5.59
C GLU A 14 8.65 14.36 4.65
N SER A 15 9.88 14.33 5.14
CA SER A 15 11.07 14.50 4.31
C SER A 15 11.25 13.38 3.28
N HIS A 16 10.54 12.27 3.44
CA HIS A 16 10.59 11.12 2.54
C HIS A 16 9.37 11.05 1.61
N ARG A 17 8.54 12.08 1.57
CA ARG A 17 7.28 12.06 0.81
C ARG A 17 7.47 11.71 -0.67
N GLU A 18 8.39 12.37 -1.35
CA GLU A 18 8.62 12.10 -2.78
C GLU A 18 9.02 10.66 -3.04
N LEU A 19 9.88 10.11 -2.20
CA LEU A 19 10.31 8.72 -2.30
C LEU A 19 9.13 7.78 -2.06
N ILE A 20 8.34 8.04 -1.02
CA ILE A 20 7.16 7.22 -0.68
C ILE A 20 6.17 7.24 -1.85
N GLU A 21 5.86 8.42 -2.39
CA GLU A 21 4.92 8.55 -3.51
C GLU A 21 5.39 7.75 -4.72
N ARG A 22 6.69 7.84 -5.06
CA ARG A 22 7.26 7.09 -6.17
C ARG A 22 7.19 5.58 -5.94
N LEU A 23 7.57 5.12 -4.75
CA LEU A 23 7.56 3.69 -4.43
C LEU A 23 6.16 3.11 -4.45
N VAL A 24 5.17 3.85 -3.95
CA VAL A 24 3.78 3.42 -3.99
C VAL A 24 3.27 3.36 -5.43
N SER A 25 3.57 4.38 -6.23
CA SER A 25 3.17 4.41 -7.63
C SER A 25 3.77 3.24 -8.43
N GLU A 26 5.05 2.95 -8.24
CA GLU A 26 5.71 1.82 -8.89
C GLU A 26 5.09 0.49 -8.45
N SER A 27 4.79 0.37 -7.17
CA SER A 27 4.17 -0.85 -6.61
C SER A 27 2.76 -1.04 -7.13
N MET A 28 1.98 0.03 -7.26
CA MET A 28 0.64 -0.04 -7.84
C MET A 28 0.69 -0.55 -9.29
N GLY A 29 1.70 -0.11 -10.05
CA GLY A 29 1.88 -0.61 -11.42
C GLY A 29 2.08 -2.12 -11.47
N LYS A 30 2.75 -2.69 -10.47
CA LYS A 30 2.99 -4.14 -10.40
C LYS A 30 1.76 -4.95 -10.02
N VAL A 31 0.84 -4.37 -9.26
CA VAL A 31 -0.38 -5.08 -8.83
C VAL A 31 -1.58 -4.81 -9.72
N ASP A 32 -1.45 -3.89 -10.66
CA ASP A 32 -2.55 -3.47 -11.54
C ASP A 32 -3.24 -4.65 -12.24
N ALA A 33 -2.46 -5.58 -12.76
CA ALA A 33 -3.00 -6.76 -13.45
C ALA A 33 -3.90 -7.60 -12.53
N TYR A 34 -3.58 -7.67 -11.25
CA TYR A 34 -4.38 -8.42 -10.27
C TYR A 34 -5.66 -7.72 -9.88
N LEU A 35 -5.75 -6.41 -10.13
CA LEU A 35 -6.94 -5.63 -9.82
C LEU A 35 -7.93 -5.57 -10.98
N ARG A 36 -7.55 -6.03 -12.17
CA ARG A 36 -8.41 -5.97 -13.37
C ARG A 36 -9.71 -6.73 -13.24
N LYS A 37 -9.74 -7.76 -12.39
CA LYS A 37 -10.98 -8.52 -12.18
C LYS A 37 -12.11 -7.66 -11.61
N TYR A 38 -11.79 -6.53 -10.97
CA TYR A 38 -12.79 -5.61 -10.45
C TYR A 38 -13.35 -4.68 -11.53
N ASP A 39 -12.67 -4.55 -12.66
CA ASP A 39 -13.14 -3.73 -13.78
C ASP A 39 -14.44 -4.26 -14.39
N GLU A 40 -14.70 -5.55 -14.24
CA GLU A 40 -15.91 -6.21 -14.77
C GLU A 40 -17.13 -5.91 -13.90
N LYS A 41 -16.93 -5.34 -12.72
CA LYS A 41 -18.01 -5.01 -11.78
C LYS A 41 -18.19 -3.49 -11.75
N PRO A 42 -19.27 -2.94 -12.33
CA PRO A 42 -19.42 -1.47 -12.42
C PRO A 42 -19.46 -0.76 -11.07
N ASP A 43 -19.93 -1.45 -10.03
CA ASP A 43 -20.04 -0.86 -8.70
C ASP A 43 -18.90 -1.25 -7.74
N ALA A 44 -17.86 -1.91 -8.26
CA ALA A 44 -16.76 -2.33 -7.42
C ALA A 44 -15.98 -1.13 -6.87
N VAL A 45 -15.66 -1.18 -5.59
CA VAL A 45 -14.86 -0.15 -4.93
C VAL A 45 -13.54 -0.77 -4.50
N VAL A 46 -12.44 -0.17 -4.95
CA VAL A 46 -11.09 -0.56 -4.52
C VAL A 46 -10.44 0.65 -3.87
N ARG A 47 -10.09 0.51 -2.61
CA ARG A 47 -9.46 1.58 -1.83
C ARG A 47 -8.25 1.03 -1.12
N ILE A 48 -7.11 1.68 -1.29
CA ILE A 48 -5.85 1.27 -0.71
C ILE A 48 -5.27 2.44 0.08
N GLU A 49 -5.08 2.25 1.37
CA GLU A 49 -4.49 3.26 2.25
C GLU A 49 -3.11 2.79 2.70
N VAL A 50 -2.12 3.64 2.53
CA VAL A 50 -0.76 3.40 2.98
C VAL A 50 -0.41 4.47 4.01
N THR A 51 -0.04 4.05 5.21
CA THR A 51 0.33 4.95 6.30
C THR A 51 1.79 4.72 6.64
N ILE A 52 2.58 5.79 6.66
CA ILE A 52 4.02 5.72 6.97
C ILE A 52 4.34 6.70 8.08
N LYS A 53 5.07 6.21 9.07
CA LYS A 53 5.56 7.00 10.19
C LYS A 53 7.03 6.66 10.45
N LYS A 54 7.82 7.64 10.82
CA LYS A 54 9.21 7.41 11.22
C LYS A 54 9.32 7.36 12.74
N ASN A 55 9.93 6.31 13.25
CA ASN A 55 10.13 6.13 14.69
C ASN A 55 11.37 6.90 15.17
N SER A 56 11.52 7.01 16.48
CA SER A 56 12.63 7.74 17.09
C SER A 56 14.00 7.10 16.82
N ASP A 57 14.03 5.80 16.51
CA ASP A 57 15.27 5.07 16.21
C ASP A 57 15.60 5.06 14.70
N ASP A 58 14.95 5.93 13.92
CA ASP A 58 15.08 6.04 12.46
C ASP A 58 14.52 4.85 11.67
N SER A 59 13.84 3.92 12.33
CA SER A 59 13.07 2.90 11.63
C SER A 59 11.71 3.47 11.22
N PHE A 60 11.00 2.74 10.37
CA PHE A 60 9.70 3.15 9.89
C PHE A 60 8.61 2.19 10.34
N HIS A 61 7.45 2.77 10.66
CA HIS A 61 6.23 2.02 10.88
C HIS A 61 5.39 2.18 9.62
N GLY A 62 5.08 1.09 8.97
CA GLY A 62 4.29 1.08 7.76
C GLY A 62 3.04 0.23 7.92
N LYS A 63 1.95 0.71 7.35
CA LYS A 63 0.67 0.01 7.39
C LYS A 63 0.00 0.14 6.02
N LEU A 64 -0.53 -0.96 5.51
CA LEU A 64 -1.35 -0.97 4.32
C LEU A 64 -2.71 -1.55 4.68
N HIS A 65 -3.76 -0.81 4.37
CA HIS A 65 -5.12 -1.23 4.57
C HIS A 65 -5.83 -1.15 3.22
N ALA A 66 -6.18 -2.29 2.65
CA ALA A 66 -6.88 -2.33 1.37
C ALA A 66 -8.29 -2.86 1.55
N ASN A 67 -9.24 -2.19 0.92
CA ASN A 67 -10.60 -2.66 0.81
C ASN A 67 -10.85 -2.95 -0.67
N LEU A 68 -10.96 -4.22 -1.01
CA LEU A 68 -11.11 -4.69 -2.38
C LEU A 68 -12.53 -5.22 -2.56
N ASP A 69 -13.44 -4.29 -2.83
CA ASP A 69 -14.85 -4.59 -3.02
C ASP A 69 -15.43 -5.37 -1.83
N GLY A 70 -15.13 -4.90 -0.62
CA GLY A 70 -15.60 -5.49 0.63
C GLY A 70 -14.62 -6.44 1.30
N GLU A 71 -13.60 -6.92 0.59
CA GLU A 71 -12.57 -7.77 1.19
C GLU A 71 -11.45 -6.92 1.76
N LEU A 72 -11.09 -7.17 3.00
CA LEU A 72 -10.06 -6.41 3.69
C LEU A 72 -8.73 -7.14 3.67
N ILE A 73 -7.67 -6.42 3.30
CA ILE A 73 -6.30 -6.91 3.39
C ILE A 73 -5.55 -5.93 4.29
N LEU A 74 -4.90 -6.48 5.29
CA LEU A 74 -4.14 -5.69 6.26
C LEU A 74 -2.68 -6.16 6.27
N PHE A 75 -1.78 -5.19 6.29
CA PHE A 75 -0.36 -5.40 6.46
C PHE A 75 0.16 -4.34 7.41
N GLU A 76 1.00 -4.74 8.36
CA GLU A 76 1.60 -3.79 9.27
C GLU A 76 2.98 -4.28 9.72
N ARG A 77 3.95 -3.36 9.72
CA ARG A 77 5.27 -3.58 10.32
C ARG A 77 5.61 -2.37 11.17
N GLU A 78 5.85 -2.59 12.44
CA GLU A 78 6.10 -1.50 13.37
C GLU A 78 7.52 -0.97 13.31
N LYS A 79 8.47 -1.78 12.87
CA LYS A 79 9.88 -1.42 12.90
C LYS A 79 10.60 -2.01 11.70
N PHE A 80 10.88 -1.16 10.71
CA PHE A 80 11.51 -1.58 9.48
C PHE A 80 12.50 -0.50 9.05
N PHE A 81 13.74 -0.87 8.78
CA PHE A 81 14.80 0.12 8.59
C PHE A 81 14.95 0.61 7.16
N LYS A 82 14.46 -0.13 6.18
CA LYS A 82 14.53 0.27 4.76
C LYS A 82 13.14 0.56 4.23
N LEU A 83 12.90 1.82 3.90
CA LEU A 83 11.59 2.29 3.44
C LEU A 83 11.16 1.61 2.14
N ASP A 84 12.06 1.45 1.18
CA ASP A 84 11.77 0.77 -0.07
C ASP A 84 11.35 -0.68 0.13
N ASP A 85 12.05 -1.41 1.00
CA ASP A 85 11.69 -2.79 1.33
C ASP A 85 10.34 -2.86 2.07
N LEU A 86 10.07 -1.91 2.96
CA LEU A 86 8.82 -1.86 3.68
C LEU A 86 7.62 -1.74 2.73
N ILE A 87 7.70 -0.79 1.81
CA ILE A 87 6.62 -0.55 0.84
C ILE A 87 6.51 -1.74 -0.12
N HIS A 88 7.64 -2.28 -0.56
CA HIS A 88 7.66 -3.46 -1.42
C HIS A 88 6.98 -4.66 -0.74
N HIS A 89 7.30 -4.92 0.53
CA HIS A 89 6.70 -6.03 1.28
C HIS A 89 5.19 -5.84 1.47
N ALA A 90 4.75 -4.61 1.72
CA ALA A 90 3.33 -4.31 1.89
C ALA A 90 2.53 -4.68 0.63
N PHE A 91 3.02 -4.24 -0.54
CA PHE A 91 2.34 -4.52 -1.80
C PHE A 91 2.51 -5.97 -2.24
N GLN A 92 3.63 -6.61 -1.91
CA GLN A 92 3.82 -8.04 -2.17
C GLN A 92 2.80 -8.86 -1.37
N HIS A 93 2.57 -8.50 -0.11
CA HIS A 93 1.54 -9.16 0.72
C HIS A 93 0.16 -9.02 0.07
N MET A 94 -0.20 -7.83 -0.39
CA MET A 94 -1.47 -7.59 -1.07
C MET A 94 -1.58 -8.43 -2.34
N LYS A 95 -0.51 -8.47 -3.14
CA LYS A 95 -0.45 -9.26 -4.36
C LYS A 95 -0.68 -10.74 -4.09
N GLU A 96 -0.04 -11.28 -3.06
CA GLU A 96 -0.18 -12.69 -2.69
C GLU A 96 -1.61 -13.01 -2.27
N GLN A 97 -2.25 -12.12 -1.52
CA GLN A 97 -3.64 -12.28 -1.12
C GLN A 97 -4.57 -12.24 -2.33
N LEU A 98 -4.32 -11.35 -3.29
CA LEU A 98 -5.09 -11.25 -4.51
C LEU A 98 -4.93 -12.51 -5.38
N ALA A 99 -3.72 -13.03 -5.49
CA ALA A 99 -3.44 -14.21 -6.32
C ALA A 99 -4.02 -15.50 -5.72
N ALA A 100 -4.23 -15.54 -4.40
CA ALA A 100 -4.79 -16.70 -3.71
C ALA A 100 -6.31 -16.86 -3.93
N LYS A 101 -6.93 -15.90 -4.54
CA LYS A 101 -8.39 -15.85 -4.80
C LYS A 101 -8.73 -16.07 -6.27
#